data_d418383518b98384162ac641205280ba
#
_entry.id   d418383518b98384162ac641205280ba
#
_cell.length_a   1.000
_cell.length_b   1.000
_cell.length_c   1.000
_cell.angle_alpha   90.00
_cell.angle_beta   90.00
_cell.angle_gamma   90.00
#
_symmetry.space_group_name_H-M   'P 1'
#
loop_
_entity.id
_entity.type
_entity.pdbx_description
1 polymer ?
#
loop_
_entity_poly.entity_id
_entity_poly.type
_entity_poly.pdbx_seq_one_letter_code
_entity_poly.pdbx_strand_id
1 'polypeptide(L)'
;RILHFLNPDTELRPGANGDYLKVFQDPGKVYVTPLVNRDGSVENEKMVLPVLKDIFWWNVSRHRARYWCKGASVIISRDNFQRVGRWSEDYFMYGEDMDLFYQFWMHGLVISTLDTPIFHFGGGCSQNVWSSFEREVKVQRSFRKFYDKYFPRWKYVAVKCYFLLHNLIKHPTKVKGDIKAWSKV
;
A
#
# COMPACT_ATOMS: atom_id res chain seq x y z
N ARG A 1 1.06 -20.47 -13.30
CA ARG A 1 0.16 -19.41 -13.79
C ARG A 1 0.52 -18.10 -13.16
N ILE A 2 0.46 -17.00 -13.94
CA ILE A 2 0.64 -15.62 -13.46
C ILE A 2 -0.73 -14.97 -13.28
N LEU A 3 -0.89 -14.20 -12.23
CA LEU A 3 -2.07 -13.38 -11.93
C LEU A 3 -1.67 -11.93 -12.04
N HIS A 4 -2.49 -11.12 -12.68
CA HIS A 4 -2.37 -9.67 -12.68
C HIS A 4 -3.63 -9.07 -12.07
N PHE A 5 -3.50 -8.47 -10.90
CA PHE A 5 -4.57 -7.73 -10.24
C PHE A 5 -4.52 -6.30 -10.73
N LEU A 6 -5.63 -5.83 -11.27
CA LEU A 6 -5.80 -4.47 -11.79
C LEU A 6 -7.06 -3.85 -11.20
N ASN A 7 -6.93 -2.62 -10.75
CA ASN A 7 -8.11 -1.85 -10.38
C ASN A 7 -8.93 -1.49 -11.62
N PRO A 8 -10.26 -1.39 -11.51
CA PRO A 8 -11.14 -1.09 -12.64
C PRO A 8 -10.96 0.33 -13.22
N ASP A 9 -10.28 1.23 -12.47
CA ASP A 9 -9.94 2.59 -12.87
C ASP A 9 -8.46 2.71 -13.33
N THR A 10 -7.92 1.63 -13.91
CA THR A 10 -6.58 1.61 -14.53
C THR A 10 -6.69 1.39 -16.05
N GLU A 11 -5.73 1.93 -16.79
CA GLU A 11 -5.59 1.75 -18.23
C GLU A 11 -4.15 1.36 -18.57
N LEU A 12 -3.99 0.25 -19.31
CA LEU A 12 -2.69 -0.21 -19.78
C LEU A 12 -2.19 0.68 -20.93
N ARG A 13 -0.92 1.06 -20.85
CA ARG A 13 -0.28 1.84 -21.92
C ARG A 13 0.26 0.92 -23.03
N PRO A 14 0.37 1.41 -24.26
CA PRO A 14 1.11 0.71 -25.32
C PRO A 14 2.53 0.39 -24.86
N GLY A 15 3.02 -0.81 -25.16
CA GLY A 15 4.34 -1.28 -24.72
C GLY A 15 4.37 -2.11 -23.43
N ALA A 16 3.29 -2.14 -22.65
CA ALA A 16 3.20 -2.96 -21.43
C ALA A 16 3.46 -4.46 -21.68
N ASN A 17 3.28 -4.95 -22.91
CA ASN A 17 3.53 -6.34 -23.29
C ASN A 17 5.00 -6.77 -23.06
N GLY A 18 5.96 -5.83 -23.23
CA GLY A 18 7.38 -6.11 -22.98
C GLY A 18 7.69 -6.44 -21.52
N ASP A 19 6.94 -5.85 -20.60
CA ASP A 19 7.12 -6.08 -19.17
C ASP A 19 6.62 -7.47 -18.74
N TYR A 20 5.60 -8.03 -19.40
CA TYR A 20 5.13 -9.39 -19.11
C TYR A 20 6.21 -10.44 -19.41
N LEU A 21 7.08 -10.22 -20.39
CA LEU A 21 8.21 -11.13 -20.65
C LEU A 21 9.13 -11.23 -19.43
N LYS A 22 9.43 -10.12 -18.75
CA LYS A 22 10.24 -10.11 -17.51
C LYS A 22 9.56 -10.92 -16.40
N VAL A 23 8.24 -10.78 -16.27
CA VAL A 23 7.45 -11.55 -15.29
C VAL A 23 7.50 -13.05 -15.56
N PHE A 24 7.43 -13.46 -16.82
CA PHE A 24 7.52 -14.88 -17.21
C PHE A 24 8.93 -15.46 -17.00
N GLN A 25 9.97 -14.63 -17.16
CA GLN A 25 11.36 -15.05 -16.95
C GLN A 25 11.69 -15.26 -15.47
N ASP A 26 11.07 -14.51 -14.57
CA ASP A 26 11.29 -14.63 -13.13
C ASP A 26 9.97 -14.61 -12.34
N PRO A 27 9.19 -15.70 -12.41
CA PRO A 27 7.89 -15.79 -11.73
C PRO A 27 7.99 -15.92 -10.20
N GLY A 28 9.21 -16.00 -9.67
CA GLY A 28 9.47 -16.03 -8.22
C GLY A 28 9.25 -14.70 -7.52
N LYS A 29 9.29 -13.59 -8.27
CA LYS A 29 9.09 -12.23 -7.75
C LYS A 29 7.62 -11.80 -7.76
N VAL A 30 7.37 -10.72 -7.04
CA VAL A 30 6.17 -9.90 -7.16
C VAL A 30 6.53 -8.65 -7.96
N TYR A 31 5.67 -8.28 -8.89
CA TYR A 31 5.88 -7.10 -9.71
C TYR A 31 4.78 -6.08 -9.47
N VAL A 32 5.17 -4.82 -9.43
CA VAL A 32 4.27 -3.67 -9.38
C VAL A 32 4.57 -2.76 -10.56
N THR A 33 3.57 -2.10 -11.10
CA THR A 33 3.76 -1.11 -12.15
C THR A 33 3.72 0.30 -11.56
N PRO A 34 4.53 1.24 -12.08
CA PRO A 34 4.36 2.65 -11.74
C PRO A 34 2.96 3.11 -12.14
N LEU A 35 2.30 3.83 -11.25
CA LEU A 35 1.00 4.43 -11.50
C LEU A 35 1.20 5.90 -11.87
N VAL A 36 0.55 6.34 -12.94
CA VAL A 36 0.59 7.74 -13.38
C VAL A 36 -0.82 8.31 -13.48
N ASN A 37 -0.97 9.51 -13.01
CA ASN A 37 -2.18 10.30 -13.15
C ASN A 37 -2.36 10.81 -14.60
N ARG A 38 -3.53 11.41 -14.89
CA ARG A 38 -3.80 12.02 -16.20
C ARG A 38 -2.84 13.15 -16.58
N ASP A 39 -2.33 13.87 -15.60
CA ASP A 39 -1.33 14.93 -15.78
C ASP A 39 0.11 14.42 -15.95
N GLY A 40 0.31 13.09 -15.93
CA GLY A 40 1.62 12.46 -16.07
C GLY A 40 2.41 12.36 -14.76
N SER A 41 1.90 12.88 -13.65
CA SER A 41 2.57 12.74 -12.35
C SER A 41 2.53 11.29 -11.88
N VAL A 42 3.62 10.83 -11.24
CA VAL A 42 3.73 9.47 -10.69
C VAL A 42 2.96 9.39 -9.39
N GLU A 43 2.03 8.45 -9.31
CA GLU A 43 1.19 8.25 -8.14
C GLU A 43 1.69 7.12 -7.22
N ASN A 44 2.25 6.06 -7.80
CA ASN A 44 2.61 4.87 -7.02
C ASN A 44 3.97 5.03 -6.36
N GLU A 45 4.02 5.84 -5.33
CA GLU A 45 5.19 5.94 -4.50
C GLU A 45 5.26 4.77 -3.51
N LYS A 46 6.49 4.33 -3.22
CA LYS A 46 6.75 3.39 -2.14
C LYS A 46 6.43 4.07 -0.81
N MET A 47 5.52 3.50 -0.08
CA MET A 47 5.13 3.97 1.25
C MET A 47 5.74 3.06 2.31
N VAL A 48 6.31 3.63 3.38
CA VAL A 48 6.88 2.82 4.45
C VAL A 48 5.80 1.94 5.09
N LEU A 49 6.13 0.67 5.35
CA LEU A 49 5.28 -0.14 6.21
C LEU A 49 5.23 0.51 7.61
N PRO A 50 4.06 0.68 8.20
CA PRO A 50 3.89 1.36 9.47
C PRO A 50 4.32 0.48 10.65
N VAL A 51 5.55 0.01 10.63
CA VAL A 51 6.18 -0.80 11.68
C VAL A 51 7.38 -0.01 12.21
N LEU A 52 7.55 0.09 13.52
CA LEU A 52 8.58 0.93 14.15
C LEU A 52 9.98 0.76 13.53
N LYS A 53 10.38 -0.50 13.30
CA LYS A 53 11.66 -0.81 12.66
C LYS A 53 11.77 -0.21 11.25
N ASP A 54 10.71 -0.31 10.46
CA ASP A 54 10.71 0.17 9.08
C ASP A 54 10.63 1.69 9.03
N ILE A 55 9.86 2.31 9.92
CA ILE A 55 9.80 3.77 10.08
C ILE A 55 11.19 4.32 10.44
N PHE A 56 11.90 3.66 11.36
CA PHE A 56 13.27 4.04 11.70
C PHE A 56 14.18 3.99 10.47
N TRP A 57 14.21 2.86 9.77
CA TRP A 57 15.04 2.69 8.59
C TRP A 57 14.63 3.61 7.43
N TRP A 58 13.35 3.91 7.27
CA TRP A 58 12.88 4.84 6.24
C TRP A 58 13.49 6.23 6.38
N ASN A 59 13.69 6.68 7.62
CA ASN A 59 14.30 7.97 7.90
C ASN A 59 15.84 7.95 7.84
N VAL A 60 16.48 6.80 8.07
CA VAL A 60 17.94 6.65 8.09
C VAL A 60 18.47 6.15 6.74
N SER A 61 17.84 5.13 6.18
CA SER A 61 18.31 4.45 4.97
C SER A 61 17.15 3.72 4.30
N ARG A 62 16.45 4.39 3.40
CA ARG A 62 15.19 3.93 2.79
C ARG A 62 15.28 2.52 2.18
N HIS A 63 16.42 2.12 1.62
CA HIS A 63 16.60 0.80 1.02
C HIS A 63 16.59 -0.35 2.05
N ARG A 64 16.69 -0.07 3.36
CA ARG A 64 16.56 -1.05 4.44
C ARG A 64 15.17 -1.16 5.02
N ALA A 65 14.29 -0.22 4.70
CA ALA A 65 12.92 -0.23 5.17
C ALA A 65 12.04 -1.09 4.24
N ARG A 66 11.16 -1.87 4.84
CA ARG A 66 10.08 -2.51 4.08
C ARG A 66 9.05 -1.47 3.68
N TYR A 67 8.50 -1.64 2.50
CA TYR A 67 7.54 -0.71 1.93
C TYR A 67 6.33 -1.46 1.36
N TRP A 68 5.30 -0.73 1.09
CA TRP A 68 4.14 -1.16 0.35
C TRP A 68 3.84 -0.16 -0.76
N CYS A 69 3.07 -0.62 -1.75
CA CYS A 69 2.59 0.21 -2.85
C CYS A 69 1.08 0.07 -2.94
N LYS A 70 0.42 1.00 -3.60
CA LYS A 70 -1.01 0.85 -3.91
C LYS A 70 -1.23 -0.43 -4.73
N GLY A 71 -2.23 -1.20 -4.35
CA GLY A 71 -2.59 -2.47 -4.97
C GLY A 71 -3.24 -2.36 -6.34
N ALA A 72 -3.23 -1.17 -6.96
CA ALA A 72 -3.90 -0.91 -8.24
C ALA A 72 -3.32 -1.72 -9.41
N SER A 73 -2.07 -2.17 -9.32
CA SER A 73 -1.45 -3.10 -10.28
C SER A 73 -0.41 -3.97 -9.58
N VAL A 74 -0.73 -5.24 -9.39
CA VAL A 74 0.15 -6.24 -8.77
C VAL A 74 0.16 -7.50 -9.61
N ILE A 75 1.35 -7.96 -10.00
CA ILE A 75 1.55 -9.18 -10.77
C ILE A 75 2.33 -10.18 -9.93
N ILE A 76 1.82 -11.39 -9.82
CA ILE A 76 2.38 -12.43 -8.96
C ILE A 76 2.05 -13.82 -9.52
N SER A 77 2.91 -14.82 -9.29
CA SER A 77 2.55 -16.20 -9.58
C SER A 77 1.41 -16.66 -8.68
N ARG A 78 0.53 -17.52 -9.21
CA ARG A 78 -0.57 -18.13 -8.44
C ARG A 78 -0.07 -18.81 -7.17
N ASP A 79 1.05 -19.51 -7.27
CA ASP A 79 1.58 -20.30 -6.15
C ASP A 79 2.09 -19.38 -5.02
N ASN A 80 2.80 -18.29 -5.38
CA ASN A 80 3.20 -17.27 -4.41
C ASN A 80 1.98 -16.57 -3.79
N PHE A 81 0.97 -16.24 -4.60
CA PHE A 81 -0.25 -15.61 -4.10
C PHE A 81 -1.01 -16.49 -3.09
N GLN A 82 -1.07 -17.81 -3.35
CA GLN A 82 -1.64 -18.75 -2.40
C GLN A 82 -0.79 -18.90 -1.14
N ARG A 83 0.53 -18.96 -1.30
CA ARG A 83 1.50 -19.08 -0.19
C ARG A 83 1.42 -17.92 0.80
N VAL A 84 1.20 -16.71 0.31
CA VAL A 84 1.10 -15.50 1.17
C VAL A 84 -0.30 -15.29 1.76
N GLY A 85 -1.26 -16.18 1.50
CA GLY A 85 -2.60 -16.11 2.09
C GLY A 85 -3.61 -15.30 1.27
N ARG A 86 -3.26 -14.87 0.04
CA ARG A 86 -4.12 -14.09 -0.86
C ARG A 86 -4.42 -12.69 -0.33
N TRP A 87 -5.40 -11.99 -0.95
CA TRP A 87 -5.99 -10.78 -0.39
C TRP A 87 -6.74 -11.12 0.90
N SER A 88 -6.49 -10.34 1.94
CA SER A 88 -7.20 -10.51 3.21
C SER A 88 -8.63 -9.99 3.12
N GLU A 89 -9.60 -10.82 3.47
CA GLU A 89 -11.03 -10.47 3.53
C GLU A 89 -11.38 -9.65 4.79
N ASP A 90 -10.42 -9.44 5.69
CA ASP A 90 -10.61 -8.62 6.89
C ASP A 90 -10.87 -7.14 6.55
N TYR A 91 -10.42 -6.69 5.37
CA TYR A 91 -10.50 -5.29 4.95
C TYR A 91 -11.63 -5.12 3.92
N PHE A 92 -12.61 -4.29 4.25
CA PHE A 92 -13.63 -3.92 3.27
C PHE A 92 -13.07 -2.95 2.21
N MET A 93 -12.24 -1.99 2.66
CA MET A 93 -11.57 -1.02 1.80
C MET A 93 -10.45 -0.34 2.59
N TYR A 94 -9.32 -0.10 1.93
CA TYR A 94 -8.05 0.40 2.47
C TYR A 94 -7.37 -0.59 3.41
N GLY A 95 -6.06 -0.71 3.28
CA GLY A 95 -5.22 -1.54 4.12
C GLY A 95 -5.03 -2.98 3.63
N GLU A 96 -5.85 -3.47 2.70
CA GLU A 96 -5.68 -4.78 2.06
C GLU A 96 -4.37 -4.87 1.28
N ASP A 97 -3.99 -3.80 0.60
CA ASP A 97 -2.72 -3.69 -0.12
C ASP A 97 -1.52 -3.65 0.85
N MET A 98 -1.59 -2.85 1.90
CA MET A 98 -0.57 -2.81 2.94
C MET A 98 -0.39 -4.19 3.61
N ASP A 99 -1.49 -4.89 3.91
CA ASP A 99 -1.48 -6.23 4.49
C ASP A 99 -0.82 -7.25 3.55
N LEU A 100 -1.20 -7.23 2.26
CA LEU A 100 -0.62 -8.13 1.25
C LEU A 100 0.89 -7.89 1.08
N PHE A 101 1.32 -6.63 1.00
CA PHE A 101 2.75 -6.31 0.92
C PHE A 101 3.51 -6.71 2.18
N TYR A 102 2.90 -6.58 3.35
CA TYR A 102 3.48 -7.10 4.58
C TYR A 102 3.69 -8.61 4.51
N GLN A 103 2.71 -9.36 3.97
CA GLN A 103 2.85 -10.79 3.74
C GLN A 103 3.96 -11.12 2.73
N PHE A 104 4.12 -10.34 1.66
CA PHE A 104 5.24 -10.53 0.73
C PHE A 104 6.59 -10.47 1.45
N TRP A 105 6.78 -9.47 2.30
CA TRP A 105 8.00 -9.34 3.10
C TRP A 105 8.18 -10.47 4.12
N MET A 106 7.10 -10.90 4.76
CA MET A 106 7.17 -11.98 5.74
C MET A 106 7.52 -13.33 5.11
N HIS A 107 7.13 -13.55 3.84
CA HIS A 107 7.45 -14.75 3.07
C HIS A 107 8.73 -14.63 2.24
N GLY A 108 9.49 -13.56 2.39
CA GLY A 108 10.76 -13.35 1.71
C GLY A 108 10.63 -13.13 0.19
N LEU A 109 9.47 -12.68 -0.29
CA LEU A 109 9.29 -12.39 -1.71
C LEU A 109 10.00 -11.07 -2.09
N VAL A 110 10.67 -11.10 -3.23
CA VAL A 110 11.30 -9.91 -3.82
C VAL A 110 10.24 -9.12 -4.58
N ILE A 111 10.12 -7.84 -4.27
CA ILE A 111 9.21 -6.92 -4.97
C ILE A 111 10.03 -6.13 -5.99
N SER A 112 9.64 -6.21 -7.26
CA SER A 112 10.27 -5.51 -8.38
C SER A 112 9.28 -4.56 -9.04
N THR A 113 9.78 -3.41 -9.50
CA THR A 113 8.98 -2.44 -10.24
C THR A 113 9.21 -2.68 -11.73
N LEU A 114 8.14 -2.73 -12.52
CA LEU A 114 8.19 -2.77 -13.98
C LEU A 114 8.49 -1.38 -14.54
N ASP A 115 8.94 -1.32 -15.80
CA ASP A 115 9.36 -0.06 -16.39
C ASP A 115 8.18 0.72 -17.01
N THR A 116 7.19 0.01 -17.56
CA THR A 116 6.07 0.65 -18.24
C THR A 116 5.00 1.09 -17.23
N PRO A 117 4.76 2.40 -17.08
CA PRO A 117 3.70 2.88 -16.21
C PRO A 117 2.31 2.59 -16.77
N ILE A 118 1.32 2.50 -15.90
CA ILE A 118 -0.10 2.44 -16.27
C ILE A 118 -0.82 3.70 -15.79
N PHE A 119 -1.86 4.11 -16.50
CA PHE A 119 -2.73 5.17 -16.02
C PHE A 119 -3.61 4.64 -14.89
N HIS A 120 -3.73 5.45 -13.84
CA HIS A 120 -4.65 5.21 -12.74
C HIS A 120 -5.50 6.47 -12.55
N PHE A 121 -6.78 6.35 -12.79
CA PHE A 121 -7.68 7.51 -12.76
C PHE A 121 -8.04 7.96 -11.33
N GLY A 122 -7.58 7.24 -10.35
CA GLY A 122 -7.55 7.49 -8.93
C GLY A 122 -8.76 8.15 -8.28
N GLY A 123 -9.33 7.51 -7.27
CA GLY A 123 -10.39 8.10 -6.45
C GLY A 123 -11.79 8.13 -7.06
N GLY A 124 -11.98 7.61 -8.29
CA GLY A 124 -13.26 7.67 -8.98
C GLY A 124 -14.43 7.05 -8.21
N CYS A 125 -14.20 5.95 -7.50
CA CYS A 125 -15.26 5.29 -6.73
C CYS A 125 -15.39 5.86 -5.30
N SER A 126 -14.29 6.03 -4.58
CA SER A 126 -14.34 6.37 -3.15
C SER A 126 -14.58 7.86 -2.87
N GLN A 127 -14.14 8.75 -3.75
CA GLN A 127 -14.32 10.20 -3.59
C GLN A 127 -15.78 10.64 -3.80
N ASN A 128 -16.51 9.90 -4.62
CA ASN A 128 -17.92 10.18 -4.91
C ASN A 128 -18.87 9.59 -3.85
N VAL A 129 -18.40 8.63 -3.03
CA VAL A 129 -19.25 7.92 -2.06
C VAL A 129 -19.03 8.43 -0.63
N TRP A 130 -17.78 8.81 -0.29
CA TRP A 130 -17.41 9.18 1.10
C TRP A 130 -16.75 10.55 1.16
N SER A 131 -17.09 11.30 2.20
CA SER A 131 -16.37 12.51 2.57
C SER A 131 -14.90 12.19 2.92
N SER A 132 -14.06 13.21 2.88
CA SER A 132 -12.65 13.07 3.28
C SER A 132 -12.47 12.54 4.71
N PHE A 133 -13.35 12.97 5.62
CA PHE A 133 -13.34 12.50 7.01
C PHE A 133 -13.74 11.03 7.13
N GLU A 134 -14.78 10.58 6.42
CA GLU A 134 -15.21 9.17 6.42
C GLU A 134 -14.12 8.26 5.85
N ARG A 135 -13.44 8.69 4.79
CA ARG A 135 -12.28 7.95 4.25
C ARG A 135 -11.17 7.84 5.28
N GLU A 136 -10.84 8.93 5.96
CA GLU A 136 -9.82 8.92 7.01
C GLU A 136 -10.18 7.96 8.14
N VAL A 137 -11.43 7.96 8.62
CA VAL A 137 -11.89 7.00 9.64
C VAL A 137 -11.74 5.55 9.16
N LYS A 138 -12.06 5.26 7.88
CA LYS A 138 -11.90 3.92 7.31
C LYS A 138 -10.41 3.51 7.27
N VAL A 139 -9.54 4.40 6.82
CA VAL A 139 -8.08 4.18 6.83
C VAL A 139 -7.57 3.90 8.24
N GLN A 140 -8.01 4.68 9.24
CA GLN A 140 -7.63 4.49 10.64
C GLN A 140 -8.11 3.14 11.19
N ARG A 141 -9.32 2.70 10.84
CA ARG A 141 -9.86 1.38 11.22
C ARG A 141 -9.04 0.25 10.60
N SER A 142 -8.69 0.36 9.33
CA SER A 142 -7.87 -0.64 8.65
C SER A 142 -6.46 -0.69 9.23
N PHE A 143 -5.88 0.46 9.54
CA PHE A 143 -4.61 0.56 10.23
C PHE A 143 -4.65 -0.12 11.60
N ARG A 144 -5.72 0.09 12.37
CA ARG A 144 -5.94 -0.59 13.65
C ARG A 144 -6.04 -2.11 13.47
N LYS A 145 -6.83 -2.58 12.48
CA LYS A 145 -6.94 -4.01 12.16
C LYS A 145 -5.59 -4.65 11.84
N PHE A 146 -4.78 -3.97 11.01
CA PHE A 146 -3.43 -4.44 10.67
C PHE A 146 -2.59 -4.67 11.94
N TYR A 147 -2.64 -3.72 12.87
CA TYR A 147 -1.91 -3.87 14.13
C TYR A 147 -2.46 -4.97 15.01
N ASP A 148 -3.78 -5.06 15.19
CA ASP A 148 -4.41 -6.10 16.00
C ASP A 148 -4.13 -7.52 15.44
N LYS A 149 -3.91 -7.64 14.12
CA LYS A 149 -3.56 -8.90 13.44
C LYS A 149 -2.11 -9.32 13.67
N TYR A 150 -1.15 -8.40 13.70
CA TYR A 150 0.28 -8.73 13.65
C TYR A 150 1.09 -8.29 14.85
N PHE A 151 0.59 -7.41 15.69
CA PHE A 151 1.39 -6.76 16.71
C PHE A 151 0.65 -6.57 18.04
N PRO A 152 1.36 -6.52 19.17
CA PRO A 152 0.77 -6.13 20.44
C PRO A 152 0.33 -4.65 20.41
N ARG A 153 -0.76 -4.35 21.11
CA ARG A 153 -1.44 -3.05 21.13
C ARG A 153 -0.52 -1.84 21.39
N TRP A 154 0.48 -2.01 22.24
CA TRP A 154 1.40 -0.91 22.55
C TRP A 154 2.18 -0.40 21.30
N LYS A 155 2.49 -1.30 20.33
CA LYS A 155 3.16 -0.89 19.09
C LYS A 155 2.26 -0.01 18.23
N TYR A 156 0.96 -0.30 18.21
CA TYR A 156 -0.01 0.57 17.55
C TYR A 156 0.01 1.98 18.16
N VAL A 157 -0.08 2.06 19.50
CA VAL A 157 -0.06 3.35 20.21
C VAL A 157 1.25 4.11 19.93
N ALA A 158 2.39 3.43 20.00
CA ALA A 158 3.69 4.04 19.75
C ALA A 158 3.81 4.64 18.34
N VAL A 159 3.35 3.91 17.32
CA VAL A 159 3.36 4.41 15.93
C VAL A 159 2.35 5.53 15.73
N LYS A 160 1.20 5.47 16.36
CA LYS A 160 0.22 6.58 16.33
C LYS A 160 0.80 7.85 16.97
N CYS A 161 1.43 7.74 18.12
CA CYS A 161 2.12 8.87 18.75
C CYS A 161 3.22 9.45 17.84
N TYR A 162 4.02 8.59 17.19
CA TYR A 162 5.03 9.03 16.24
C TYR A 162 4.40 9.84 15.09
N PHE A 163 3.34 9.33 14.42
CA PHE A 163 2.71 10.06 13.33
C PHE A 163 2.02 11.35 13.79
N LEU A 164 1.42 11.38 14.97
CA LEU A 164 0.85 12.61 15.52
C LEU A 164 1.93 13.67 15.77
N LEU A 165 3.05 13.28 16.38
CA LEU A 165 4.19 14.21 16.62
C LEU A 165 4.79 14.68 15.29
N HIS A 166 5.00 13.77 14.34
CA HIS A 166 5.48 14.11 13.00
C HIS A 166 4.55 15.13 12.32
N ASN A 167 3.23 14.88 12.35
CA ASN A 167 2.25 15.76 11.72
C ASN A 167 2.12 17.09 12.46
N LEU A 168 2.28 17.11 13.78
CA LEU A 168 2.31 18.36 14.54
C LEU A 168 3.44 19.30 14.06
N ILE A 169 4.60 18.72 13.70
CA ILE A 169 5.75 19.48 13.21
C ILE A 169 5.61 19.84 11.73
N LYS A 170 5.19 18.90 10.88
CA LYS A 170 5.20 19.06 9.42
C LYS A 170 3.87 19.57 8.84
N HIS A 171 2.75 19.23 9.46
CA HIS A 171 1.39 19.47 8.95
C HIS A 171 0.41 19.82 10.09
N PRO A 172 0.64 20.91 10.86
CA PRO A 172 -0.12 21.21 12.09
C PRO A 172 -1.63 21.33 11.86
N THR A 173 -2.07 21.74 10.68
CA THR A 173 -3.49 21.86 10.33
C THR A 173 -4.21 20.51 10.21
N LYS A 174 -3.49 19.41 9.94
CA LYS A 174 -4.08 18.06 9.80
C LYS A 174 -4.30 17.37 11.15
N VAL A 175 -3.56 17.73 12.19
CA VAL A 175 -3.54 17.02 13.48
C VAL A 175 -4.90 16.95 14.14
N LYS A 176 -5.71 18.01 14.10
CA LYS A 176 -7.09 18.00 14.66
C LYS A 176 -7.97 16.96 13.98
N GLY A 177 -7.85 16.83 12.64
CA GLY A 177 -8.56 15.82 11.86
C GLY A 177 -8.12 14.40 12.22
N ASP A 178 -6.81 14.19 12.34
CA ASP A 178 -6.22 12.89 12.67
C ASP A 178 -6.66 12.41 14.07
N ILE A 179 -6.62 13.30 15.08
CA ILE A 179 -7.09 12.99 16.44
C ILE A 179 -8.58 12.67 16.44
N LYS A 180 -9.40 13.45 15.73
CA LYS A 180 -10.85 13.22 15.62
C LYS A 180 -11.16 11.90 14.92
N ALA A 181 -10.45 11.55 13.86
CA ALA A 181 -10.62 10.28 13.19
C ALA A 181 -10.16 9.12 14.07
N TRP A 182 -9.04 9.26 14.78
CA TRP A 182 -8.53 8.25 15.69
C TRP A 182 -9.49 7.97 16.85
N SER A 183 -10.15 9.00 17.40
CA SER A 183 -11.13 8.82 18.49
C SER A 183 -12.39 8.03 18.09
N LYS A 184 -12.58 7.74 16.79
CA LYS A 184 -13.68 6.92 16.24
C LYS A 184 -13.29 5.45 16.00
N VAL A 185 -12.09 5.04 16.38
CA VAL A 185 -11.47 3.73 16.14
C VAL A 185 -11.03 3.08 17.45
#